data_8670127314046e81cca7394be11b87a3
#
_entry.id   8670127314046e81cca7394be11b87a3
#
_cell.length_a   1.000
_cell.length_b   1.000
_cell.length_c   1.000
_cell.angle_alpha   90.00
_cell.angle_beta   90.00
_cell.angle_gamma   90.00
#
_symmetry.space_group_name_H-M   'P 1'
#
loop_
_entity.id
_entity.type
_entity.pdbx_description
1 polymer ?
#
loop_
_entity_poly.entity_id
_entity_poly.type
_entity_poly.pdbx_seq_one_letter_code
_entity_poly.pdbx_strand_id
1 'polypeptide(L)'
;MSYSNTLNAGIEAAQRTIRVFVAEDHQITLWGLRRLIDASGPRMEVIGTASSRTELLNHDAAATADVILLDLDLGGDDAMASLASLRQRCPGQILVLTASDNVDQHRAAMLKGARGVIHKSAPAQSILQAIEKVNHGEIWLDHVLLGEVLGLLTNDSPKTPARQTDPDARRIASLTAREREIVLVMVHRAGAKQLAVADELGMSEHTLRNHLTTIYSKLGVRGRLELHVYSTQHGLGAATRSRSEP
;
A
#
# COMPACT_ATOMS: atom_id res chain seq x y z
N MET A 1 2.41 -27.01 -54.19
CA MET A 1 2.37 -27.54 -52.80
C MET A 1 3.25 -26.63 -51.96
N SER A 2 2.66 -25.67 -51.31
CA SER A 2 3.38 -24.80 -50.36
C SER A 2 2.33 -24.26 -49.34
N TYR A 3 2.06 -25.06 -48.37
CA TYR A 3 1.36 -24.66 -47.13
C TYR A 3 2.42 -24.67 -46.04
N SER A 4 2.92 -23.54 -45.62
CA SER A 4 3.57 -23.34 -44.30
C SER A 4 4.22 -21.96 -44.31
N ASN A 5 3.49 -20.89 -44.07
CA ASN A 5 4.07 -19.69 -43.47
C ASN A 5 3.04 -18.63 -43.10
N THR A 6 1.96 -19.00 -42.42
CA THR A 6 0.96 -18.04 -42.00
C THR A 6 0.63 -18.16 -40.51
N LEU A 7 1.53 -18.66 -39.67
CA LEU A 7 1.27 -18.89 -38.25
C LEU A 7 2.21 -18.16 -37.27
N ASN A 8 2.95 -17.12 -37.73
CA ASN A 8 3.84 -16.40 -36.79
C ASN A 8 3.75 -14.88 -36.89
N ALA A 9 2.64 -14.33 -37.36
CA ALA A 9 2.38 -12.88 -37.41
C ALA A 9 1.36 -12.40 -36.36
N GLY A 10 1.24 -13.07 -35.27
CA GLY A 10 0.35 -12.65 -34.18
C GLY A 10 1.05 -12.86 -32.87
N ILE A 11 1.55 -11.82 -32.25
CA ILE A 11 1.99 -11.69 -30.85
C ILE A 11 3.42 -11.09 -30.81
N GLU A 12 3.53 -9.85 -31.23
CA GLU A 12 4.40 -8.87 -30.63
C GLU A 12 3.79 -7.50 -30.92
N ALA A 13 2.64 -7.22 -30.30
CA ALA A 13 2.34 -5.85 -29.97
C ALA A 13 3.46 -5.45 -29.00
N ALA A 14 4.50 -4.77 -29.52
CA ALA A 14 5.60 -4.26 -28.72
C ALA A 14 4.97 -3.50 -27.54
N GLN A 15 5.04 -4.07 -26.35
CA GLN A 15 4.53 -3.43 -25.16
C GLN A 15 5.28 -2.11 -25.04
N ARG A 16 4.56 -1.01 -25.29
CA ARG A 16 5.13 0.34 -25.19
C ARG A 16 5.70 0.50 -23.78
N THR A 17 6.94 0.95 -23.67
CA THR A 17 7.59 1.26 -22.40
C THR A 17 6.73 2.26 -21.60
N ILE A 18 6.41 1.94 -20.37
CA ILE A 18 5.65 2.81 -19.47
C ILE A 18 6.54 3.96 -19.02
N ARG A 19 6.11 5.17 -19.32
CA ARG A 19 6.83 6.41 -19.00
C ARG A 19 6.40 6.91 -17.62
N VAL A 20 7.28 6.77 -16.63
CA VAL A 20 6.99 7.10 -15.23
C VAL A 20 7.64 8.43 -14.87
N PHE A 21 6.85 9.34 -14.29
CA PHE A 21 7.35 10.55 -13.64
C PHE A 21 7.31 10.36 -12.12
N VAL A 22 8.38 10.71 -11.39
CA VAL A 22 8.47 10.52 -9.94
C VAL A 22 8.55 11.88 -9.23
N ALA A 23 7.58 12.17 -8.37
CA ALA A 23 7.55 13.35 -7.51
C ALA A 23 7.76 12.92 -6.05
N GLU A 24 8.97 13.17 -5.53
CA GLU A 24 9.45 12.75 -4.20
C GLU A 24 10.57 13.70 -3.75
N ASP A 25 10.48 14.27 -2.55
CA ASP A 25 11.47 15.21 -2.01
C ASP A 25 12.61 14.54 -1.22
N HIS A 26 12.38 13.31 -0.75
CA HIS A 26 13.41 12.55 -0.06
C HIS A 26 14.38 11.91 -1.06
N GLN A 27 15.60 12.45 -1.14
CA GLN A 27 16.61 12.05 -2.13
C GLN A 27 16.91 10.54 -2.15
N ILE A 28 16.96 9.88 -0.99
CA ILE A 28 17.20 8.42 -0.92
C ILE A 28 16.03 7.64 -1.50
N THR A 29 14.80 8.05 -1.20
CA THR A 29 13.59 7.43 -1.74
C THR A 29 13.52 7.62 -3.24
N LEU A 30 13.74 8.84 -3.71
CA LEU A 30 13.78 9.18 -5.14
C LEU A 30 14.82 8.33 -5.88
N TRP A 31 16.04 8.25 -5.35
CA TRP A 31 17.10 7.44 -5.93
C TRP A 31 16.72 5.94 -5.98
N GLY A 32 16.14 5.42 -4.88
CA GLY A 32 15.69 4.03 -4.80
C GLY A 32 14.59 3.72 -5.80
N LEU A 33 13.56 4.56 -5.90
CA LEU A 33 12.46 4.41 -6.87
C LEU A 33 12.97 4.46 -8.32
N ARG A 34 13.84 5.41 -8.64
CA ARG A 34 14.45 5.51 -9.97
C ARG A 34 15.20 4.22 -10.31
N ARG A 35 16.07 3.74 -9.42
CA ARG A 35 16.81 2.49 -9.63
C ARG A 35 15.89 1.28 -9.78
N LEU A 36 14.83 1.20 -8.99
CA LEU A 36 13.85 0.14 -9.06
C LEU A 36 13.12 0.11 -10.42
N ILE A 37 12.68 1.28 -10.88
CA ILE A 37 11.92 1.41 -12.13
C ILE A 37 12.86 1.15 -13.32
N ASP A 38 14.03 1.79 -13.37
CA ASP A 38 15.00 1.64 -14.47
C ASP A 38 15.51 0.19 -14.58
N ALA A 39 15.64 -0.54 -13.45
CA ALA A 39 16.01 -1.95 -13.47
C ALA A 39 14.93 -2.86 -14.08
N SER A 40 13.71 -2.37 -14.26
CA SER A 40 12.61 -3.08 -14.91
C SER A 40 12.56 -2.88 -16.43
N GLY A 41 13.52 -2.15 -16.99
CA GLY A 41 13.61 -1.96 -18.43
C GLY A 41 13.63 -3.29 -19.24
N PRO A 42 13.03 -3.30 -20.43
CA PRO A 42 12.45 -2.18 -21.16
C PRO A 42 10.97 -1.89 -20.83
N ARG A 43 10.36 -2.54 -19.79
CA ARG A 43 8.94 -2.42 -19.49
C ARG A 43 8.54 -1.02 -19.01
N MET A 44 9.41 -0.36 -18.28
CA MET A 44 9.18 1.00 -17.78
C MET A 44 10.49 1.78 -17.64
N GLU A 45 10.39 3.11 -17.66
CA GLU A 45 11.51 4.04 -17.54
C GLU A 45 11.10 5.30 -16.78
N VAL A 46 12.03 5.93 -16.05
CA VAL A 46 11.80 7.23 -15.42
C VAL A 46 12.14 8.34 -16.40
N ILE A 47 11.11 9.10 -16.81
CA ILE A 47 11.26 10.19 -17.79
C ILE A 47 11.51 11.56 -17.15
N GLY A 48 11.31 11.69 -15.84
CA GLY A 48 11.55 12.93 -15.10
C GLY A 48 11.26 12.77 -13.63
N THR A 49 11.75 13.73 -12.85
CA THR A 49 11.58 13.76 -11.40
C THR A 49 11.29 15.18 -10.94
N ALA A 50 10.60 15.32 -9.81
CA ALA A 50 10.40 16.60 -9.12
C ALA A 50 10.54 16.42 -7.61
N SER A 51 11.13 17.41 -6.94
CA SER A 51 11.30 17.44 -5.48
C SER A 51 10.34 18.41 -4.79
N SER A 52 9.51 19.08 -5.54
CA SER A 52 8.51 20.03 -5.03
C SER A 52 7.27 20.08 -5.94
N ARG A 53 6.17 20.56 -5.35
CA ARG A 53 4.92 20.78 -6.09
C ARG A 53 5.11 21.74 -7.28
N THR A 54 5.83 22.83 -7.07
CA THR A 54 6.08 23.82 -8.11
C THR A 54 6.85 23.22 -9.29
N GLU A 55 7.87 22.43 -9.00
CA GLU A 55 8.65 21.72 -10.01
C GLU A 55 7.79 20.73 -10.76
N LEU A 56 7.01 19.89 -10.07
CA LEU A 56 6.08 18.91 -10.66
C LEU A 56 5.10 19.57 -11.63
N LEU A 57 4.45 20.68 -11.23
CA LEU A 57 3.43 21.34 -12.05
C LEU A 57 4.01 22.07 -13.28
N ASN A 58 5.29 22.41 -13.26
CA ASN A 58 5.96 23.12 -14.36
C ASN A 58 6.87 22.22 -15.21
N HIS A 59 6.96 20.94 -14.90
CA HIS A 59 7.85 20.02 -15.61
C HIS A 59 7.18 19.42 -16.85
N ASP A 60 7.73 19.65 -18.03
CA ASP A 60 7.16 19.20 -19.31
C ASP A 60 6.99 17.67 -19.38
N ALA A 61 7.94 16.91 -18.81
CA ALA A 61 7.85 15.45 -18.77
C ALA A 61 6.65 14.95 -17.97
N ALA A 62 6.18 15.67 -16.94
CA ALA A 62 5.00 15.30 -16.18
C ALA A 62 3.73 15.29 -17.07
N ALA A 63 3.63 16.23 -18.02
CA ALA A 63 2.51 16.29 -18.96
C ALA A 63 2.51 15.16 -20.00
N THR A 64 3.63 14.45 -20.16
CA THR A 64 3.79 13.35 -21.13
C THR A 64 3.95 11.98 -20.49
N ALA A 65 3.93 11.91 -19.15
CA ALA A 65 4.02 10.65 -18.41
C ALA A 65 2.77 9.79 -18.59
N ASP A 66 2.95 8.47 -18.61
CA ASP A 66 1.85 7.51 -18.57
C ASP A 66 1.39 7.29 -17.12
N VAL A 67 2.34 7.32 -16.17
CA VAL A 67 2.09 7.24 -14.73
C VAL A 67 2.91 8.28 -13.97
N ILE A 68 2.26 9.00 -13.07
CA ILE A 68 2.89 9.92 -12.12
C ILE A 68 2.87 9.24 -10.75
N LEU A 69 4.05 8.92 -10.23
CA LEU A 69 4.23 8.44 -8.86
C LEU A 69 4.41 9.67 -7.96
N LEU A 70 3.43 9.95 -7.10
CA LEU A 70 3.33 11.18 -6.34
C LEU A 70 3.40 10.91 -4.83
N ASP A 71 4.42 11.45 -4.17
CA ASP A 71 4.44 11.53 -2.71
C ASP A 71 3.38 12.51 -2.18
N LEU A 72 2.62 12.09 -1.15
CA LEU A 72 1.62 12.96 -0.51
C LEU A 72 2.24 14.09 0.32
N ASP A 73 3.45 13.89 0.82
CA ASP A 73 4.15 14.87 1.68
C ASP A 73 5.20 15.68 0.90
N LEU A 74 5.02 15.87 -0.40
CA LEU A 74 5.98 16.48 -1.31
C LEU A 74 6.35 17.92 -0.89
N GLY A 75 7.56 18.09 -0.35
CA GLY A 75 8.12 19.39 0.01
C GLY A 75 7.41 20.09 1.18
N GLY A 76 6.70 19.33 2.04
CA GLY A 76 5.90 19.90 3.14
C GLY A 76 4.59 20.57 2.69
N ASP A 77 4.34 20.61 1.38
CA ASP A 77 3.07 21.06 0.82
C ASP A 77 2.05 19.91 0.76
N ASP A 78 0.79 20.21 1.03
CA ASP A 78 -0.30 19.24 0.84
C ASP A 78 -0.43 18.88 -0.65
N ALA A 79 0.19 17.76 -1.05
CA ALA A 79 0.11 17.23 -2.41
C ALA A 79 -1.33 16.90 -2.82
N MET A 80 -2.25 16.73 -1.87
CA MET A 80 -3.69 16.60 -2.11
C MET A 80 -4.29 17.78 -2.87
N ALA A 81 -3.76 18.99 -2.69
CA ALA A 81 -4.17 20.16 -3.46
C ALA A 81 -3.67 20.10 -4.91
N SER A 82 -2.61 19.36 -5.18
CA SER A 82 -2.02 19.19 -6.50
C SER A 82 -2.78 18.19 -7.37
N LEU A 83 -3.44 17.19 -6.77
CA LEU A 83 -4.11 16.12 -7.50
C LEU A 83 -5.10 16.61 -8.54
N ALA A 84 -5.97 17.57 -8.17
CA ALA A 84 -6.96 18.12 -9.09
C ALA A 84 -6.30 18.87 -10.26
N SER A 85 -5.25 19.66 -9.99
CA SER A 85 -4.48 20.38 -11.01
C SER A 85 -3.72 19.44 -11.95
N LEU A 86 -3.12 18.37 -11.41
CA LEU A 86 -2.43 17.34 -12.20
C LEU A 86 -3.40 16.62 -13.14
N ARG A 87 -4.58 16.25 -12.66
CA ARG A 87 -5.61 15.60 -13.50
C ARG A 87 -6.06 16.44 -14.68
N GLN A 88 -6.05 17.76 -14.55
CA GLN A 88 -6.41 18.67 -15.66
C GLN A 88 -5.28 18.83 -16.69
N ARG A 89 -4.02 18.75 -16.22
CA ARG A 89 -2.84 19.04 -17.07
C ARG A 89 -2.15 17.79 -17.61
N CYS A 90 -2.24 16.67 -16.89
CA CYS A 90 -1.53 15.44 -17.20
C CYS A 90 -2.54 14.34 -17.55
N PRO A 91 -2.47 13.76 -18.75
CA PRO A 91 -3.33 12.65 -19.16
C PRO A 91 -2.97 11.33 -18.43
N GLY A 92 -1.75 11.23 -17.89
CA GLY A 92 -1.24 10.06 -17.18
C GLY A 92 -2.02 9.75 -15.91
N GLN A 93 -1.91 8.52 -15.47
CA GLN A 93 -2.54 8.05 -14.24
C GLN A 93 -1.70 8.46 -13.02
N ILE A 94 -2.36 8.80 -11.90
CA ILE A 94 -1.66 9.19 -10.68
C ILE A 94 -1.69 8.01 -9.70
N LEU A 95 -0.51 7.52 -9.34
CA LEU A 95 -0.28 6.56 -8.26
C LEU A 95 0.33 7.31 -7.07
N VAL A 96 -0.40 7.37 -5.98
CA VAL A 96 0.04 8.04 -4.76
C VAL A 96 0.96 7.12 -3.97
N LEU A 97 2.08 7.67 -3.51
CA LEU A 97 3.01 7.04 -2.57
C LEU A 97 2.90 7.76 -1.22
N THR A 98 2.77 7.00 -0.13
CA THR A 98 2.60 7.60 1.20
C THR A 98 3.29 6.79 2.30
N ALA A 99 3.75 7.45 3.35
CA ALA A 99 4.20 6.81 4.58
C ALA A 99 3.08 6.73 5.65
N SER A 100 1.92 7.30 5.37
CA SER A 100 0.78 7.37 6.30
C SER A 100 -0.14 6.17 6.12
N ASP A 101 -0.56 5.56 7.23
CA ASP A 101 -1.61 4.52 7.26
C ASP A 101 -3.04 5.12 7.40
N ASN A 102 -3.18 6.44 7.19
CA ASN A 102 -4.48 7.11 7.37
C ASN A 102 -5.42 6.83 6.19
N VAL A 103 -6.39 5.97 6.43
CA VAL A 103 -7.39 5.53 5.44
C VAL A 103 -8.24 6.69 4.89
N ASP A 104 -8.57 7.69 5.72
CA ASP A 104 -9.32 8.86 5.25
C ASP A 104 -8.51 9.72 4.27
N GLN A 105 -7.20 9.82 4.50
CA GLN A 105 -6.28 10.48 3.58
C GLN A 105 -6.18 9.71 2.25
N HIS A 106 -6.07 8.39 2.29
CA HIS A 106 -6.05 7.54 1.10
C HIS A 106 -7.36 7.67 0.30
N ARG A 107 -8.51 7.63 1.00
CA ARG A 107 -9.82 7.84 0.38
C ARG A 107 -9.92 9.20 -0.29
N ALA A 108 -9.47 10.26 0.40
CA ALA A 108 -9.47 11.61 -0.15
C ALA A 108 -8.59 11.72 -1.39
N ALA A 109 -7.43 11.04 -1.45
CA ALA A 109 -6.58 10.98 -2.64
C ALA A 109 -7.32 10.34 -3.83
N MET A 110 -7.99 9.21 -3.61
CA MET A 110 -8.78 8.54 -4.64
C MET A 110 -9.92 9.42 -5.16
N LEU A 111 -10.67 10.07 -4.27
CA LEU A 111 -11.76 11.00 -4.65
C LEU A 111 -11.25 12.20 -5.45
N LYS A 112 -10.02 12.64 -5.22
CA LYS A 112 -9.37 13.73 -5.96
C LYS A 112 -8.70 13.28 -7.25
N GLY A 113 -8.83 12.00 -7.62
CA GLY A 113 -8.44 11.49 -8.92
C GLY A 113 -7.16 10.66 -8.95
N ALA A 114 -6.60 10.27 -7.82
CA ALA A 114 -5.60 9.21 -7.80
C ALA A 114 -6.21 7.91 -8.31
N ARG A 115 -5.41 7.13 -9.05
CA ARG A 115 -5.81 5.82 -9.56
C ARG A 115 -5.38 4.70 -8.63
N GLY A 116 -4.52 5.01 -7.69
CA GLY A 116 -4.10 4.08 -6.66
C GLY A 116 -3.36 4.78 -5.54
N VAL A 117 -3.26 4.08 -4.42
CA VAL A 117 -2.46 4.46 -3.25
C VAL A 117 -1.61 3.28 -2.86
N ILE A 118 -0.32 3.51 -2.63
CA ILE A 118 0.62 2.49 -2.18
C ILE A 118 1.48 3.05 -1.03
N HIS A 119 1.70 2.23 -0.02
CA HIS A 119 2.54 2.64 1.11
C HIS A 119 4.02 2.57 0.77
N LYS A 120 4.83 3.53 1.25
CA LYS A 120 6.30 3.59 1.00
C LYS A 120 7.06 2.36 1.53
N SER A 121 6.51 1.63 2.51
CA SER A 121 7.08 0.37 3.01
C SER A 121 6.66 -0.86 2.20
N ALA A 122 5.86 -0.71 1.15
CA ALA A 122 5.46 -1.83 0.32
C ALA A 122 6.68 -2.51 -0.34
N PRO A 123 6.63 -3.83 -0.57
CA PRO A 123 7.68 -4.52 -1.30
C PRO A 123 7.92 -3.87 -2.67
N ALA A 124 9.18 -3.78 -3.09
CA ALA A 124 9.56 -3.20 -4.38
C ALA A 124 8.77 -3.77 -5.57
N GLN A 125 8.52 -5.08 -5.55
CA GLN A 125 7.71 -5.76 -6.58
C GLN A 125 6.27 -5.24 -6.62
N SER A 126 5.68 -4.90 -5.48
CA SER A 126 4.32 -4.34 -5.40
C SER A 126 4.24 -2.94 -6.02
N ILE A 127 5.30 -2.14 -5.88
CA ILE A 127 5.37 -0.81 -6.51
C ILE A 127 5.38 -0.95 -8.04
N LEU A 128 6.18 -1.87 -8.59
CA LEU A 128 6.23 -2.13 -10.03
C LEU A 128 4.87 -2.63 -10.56
N GLN A 129 4.25 -3.57 -9.86
CA GLN A 129 2.92 -4.08 -10.21
C GLN A 129 1.84 -2.98 -10.15
N ALA A 130 1.91 -2.09 -9.15
CA ALA A 130 0.99 -0.98 -9.04
C ALA A 130 1.11 -0.03 -10.24
N ILE A 131 2.35 0.30 -10.67
CA ILE A 131 2.60 1.12 -11.85
C ILE A 131 2.01 0.47 -13.10
N GLU A 132 2.26 -0.83 -13.34
CA GLU A 132 1.72 -1.57 -14.49
C GLU A 132 0.18 -1.55 -14.50
N LYS A 133 -0.45 -1.89 -13.38
CA LYS A 133 -1.92 -1.95 -13.26
C LYS A 133 -2.56 -0.58 -13.45
N VAL A 134 -2.02 0.43 -12.80
CA VAL A 134 -2.52 1.80 -12.92
C VAL A 134 -2.36 2.32 -14.35
N ASN A 135 -1.26 2.00 -15.04
CA ASN A 135 -1.07 2.31 -16.47
C ASN A 135 -2.15 1.68 -17.36
N HIS A 136 -2.58 0.45 -17.05
CA HIS A 136 -3.70 -0.22 -17.75
C HIS A 136 -5.08 0.32 -17.38
N GLY A 137 -5.15 1.35 -16.51
CA GLY A 137 -6.40 1.94 -16.05
C GLY A 137 -7.07 1.15 -14.92
N GLU A 138 -6.41 0.12 -14.37
CA GLU A 138 -6.88 -0.57 -13.18
C GLU A 138 -6.72 0.32 -11.95
N ILE A 139 -7.49 0.03 -10.90
CA ILE A 139 -7.36 0.69 -9.60
C ILE A 139 -6.42 -0.14 -8.74
N TRP A 140 -5.46 0.53 -8.10
CA TRP A 140 -4.61 -0.08 -7.09
C TRP A 140 -5.02 0.38 -5.70
N LEU A 141 -5.55 -0.53 -4.91
CA LEU A 141 -5.95 -0.28 -3.51
C LEU A 141 -5.35 -1.35 -2.61
N ASP A 142 -5.02 -0.99 -1.39
CA ASP A 142 -4.77 -1.97 -0.36
C ASP A 142 -6.09 -2.69 0.05
N HIS A 143 -5.96 -3.79 0.77
CA HIS A 143 -7.12 -4.60 1.14
C HIS A 143 -8.12 -3.88 2.05
N VAL A 144 -7.67 -2.88 2.82
CA VAL A 144 -8.51 -2.11 3.75
C VAL A 144 -9.41 -1.16 2.96
N LEU A 145 -8.82 -0.37 2.06
CA LEU A 145 -9.55 0.52 1.16
C LEU A 145 -10.49 -0.24 0.21
N LEU A 146 -10.04 -1.39 -0.29
CA LEU A 146 -10.87 -2.24 -1.15
C LEU A 146 -12.15 -2.69 -0.41
N GLY A 147 -12.03 -3.10 0.85
CA GLY A 147 -13.18 -3.47 1.68
C GLY A 147 -14.16 -2.32 1.90
N GLU A 148 -13.68 -1.10 2.11
CA GLU A 148 -14.54 0.07 2.26
C GLU A 148 -15.24 0.47 0.96
N VAL A 149 -14.52 0.47 -0.16
CA VAL A 149 -15.09 0.77 -1.49
C VAL A 149 -16.15 -0.26 -1.87
N LEU A 150 -15.91 -1.54 -1.63
CA LEU A 150 -16.89 -2.60 -1.87
C LEU A 150 -18.11 -2.43 -0.96
N GLY A 151 -17.95 -2.09 0.31
CA GLY A 151 -19.05 -1.80 1.23
C GLY A 151 -19.94 -0.65 0.77
N LEU A 152 -19.38 0.37 0.11
CA LEU A 152 -20.14 1.47 -0.48
C LEU A 152 -20.90 1.08 -1.76
N LEU A 153 -20.35 0.14 -2.55
CA LEU A 153 -20.94 -0.29 -3.83
C LEU A 153 -22.05 -1.33 -3.66
N THR A 154 -22.02 -2.13 -2.60
CA THR A 154 -22.99 -3.21 -2.40
C THR A 154 -24.33 -2.72 -1.85
N ASN A 155 -24.50 -1.43 -1.54
CA ASN A 155 -25.73 -0.84 -0.95
C ASN A 155 -26.28 -1.61 0.26
N ASP A 156 -25.51 -2.56 0.77
CA ASP A 156 -25.70 -3.19 2.05
C ASP A 156 -25.06 -2.27 3.12
N SER A 157 -25.62 -1.08 3.24
CA SER A 157 -25.50 -0.39 4.50
C SER A 157 -26.20 -1.28 5.53
N PRO A 158 -25.50 -1.89 6.45
CA PRO A 158 -26.16 -2.28 7.67
C PRO A 158 -26.67 -0.97 8.26
N LYS A 159 -27.98 -0.71 8.17
CA LYS A 159 -28.68 0.24 9.02
C LYS A 159 -28.55 -0.27 10.45
N THR A 160 -27.40 -0.04 11.01
CA THR A 160 -27.17 -0.15 12.46
C THR A 160 -26.96 1.26 12.93
N PRO A 161 -27.76 1.72 13.90
CA PRO A 161 -27.65 3.07 14.43
C PRO A 161 -26.22 3.27 14.91
N ALA A 162 -25.69 4.47 14.70
CA ALA A 162 -24.36 4.90 15.11
C ALA A 162 -24.07 4.47 16.58
N ARG A 163 -23.59 3.25 16.71
CA ARG A 163 -22.80 2.87 17.87
C ARG A 163 -21.45 3.53 17.64
N GLN A 164 -21.08 4.38 18.56
CA GLN A 164 -19.71 4.86 18.76
C GLN A 164 -18.80 3.64 18.59
N THR A 165 -18.19 3.50 17.42
CA THR A 165 -17.28 2.37 17.17
C THR A 165 -16.07 2.64 18.04
N ASP A 166 -15.92 1.79 19.06
CA ASP A 166 -14.80 1.77 19.99
C ASP A 166 -13.49 1.96 19.20
N PRO A 167 -12.68 2.99 19.49
CA PRO A 167 -11.41 3.23 18.81
C PRO A 167 -10.52 1.99 18.80
N ASP A 168 -10.58 1.19 19.83
CA ASP A 168 -9.79 -0.03 19.97
C ASP A 168 -10.28 -1.15 19.04
N ALA A 169 -11.58 -1.25 18.80
CA ALA A 169 -12.13 -2.19 17.82
C ALA A 169 -11.61 -1.89 16.39
N ARG A 170 -11.44 -0.60 16.05
CA ARG A 170 -10.83 -0.19 14.75
C ARG A 170 -9.35 -0.56 14.68
N ARG A 171 -8.58 -0.31 15.75
CA ARG A 171 -7.15 -0.67 15.82
C ARG A 171 -6.96 -2.17 15.68
N ILE A 172 -7.77 -2.97 16.33
CA ILE A 172 -7.75 -4.43 16.23
C ILE A 172 -8.12 -4.91 14.81
N ALA A 173 -9.13 -4.28 14.19
CA ALA A 173 -9.52 -4.60 12.81
C ALA A 173 -8.43 -4.30 11.80
N SER A 174 -7.53 -3.33 12.06
CA SER A 174 -6.41 -2.96 11.20
C SER A 174 -5.26 -3.97 11.15
N LEU A 175 -5.24 -4.96 12.05
CA LEU A 175 -4.22 -6.01 12.04
C LEU A 175 -4.44 -6.98 10.87
N THR A 176 -3.39 -7.24 10.11
CA THR A 176 -3.38 -8.31 9.09
C THR A 176 -3.51 -9.69 9.74
N ALA A 177 -3.82 -10.72 8.95
CA ALA A 177 -3.88 -12.10 9.44
C ALA A 177 -2.55 -12.53 10.10
N ARG A 178 -1.41 -12.16 9.48
CA ARG A 178 -0.07 -12.47 10.00
C ARG A 178 0.26 -11.70 11.28
N GLU A 179 -0.12 -10.44 11.37
CA GLU A 179 0.05 -9.64 12.59
C GLU A 179 -0.81 -10.17 13.74
N ARG A 180 -2.03 -10.61 13.47
CA ARG A 180 -2.88 -11.28 14.49
C ARG A 180 -2.27 -12.57 15.01
N GLU A 181 -1.72 -13.38 14.12
CA GLU A 181 -0.99 -14.61 14.48
C GLU A 181 0.19 -14.28 15.40
N ILE A 182 0.99 -13.26 15.05
CA ILE A 182 2.11 -12.79 15.87
C ILE A 182 1.62 -12.34 17.25
N VAL A 183 0.55 -11.55 17.32
CA VAL A 183 -0.05 -11.10 18.59
C VAL A 183 -0.49 -12.28 19.43
N LEU A 184 -1.15 -13.28 18.85
CA LEU A 184 -1.58 -14.50 19.56
C LEU A 184 -0.38 -15.24 20.18
N VAL A 185 0.67 -15.49 19.39
CA VAL A 185 1.87 -16.19 19.91
C VAL A 185 2.57 -15.35 20.98
N MET A 186 2.68 -14.02 20.79
CA MET A 186 3.26 -13.11 21.78
C MET A 186 2.51 -13.09 23.10
N VAL A 187 1.18 -13.18 23.07
CA VAL A 187 0.32 -13.22 24.28
C VAL A 187 0.45 -14.58 24.99
N HIS A 188 0.37 -15.69 24.24
CA HIS A 188 0.50 -17.04 24.82
C HIS A 188 1.90 -17.27 25.39
N ARG A 189 2.92 -16.68 24.82
CA ARG A 189 4.32 -16.79 25.22
C ARG A 189 4.83 -15.53 25.94
N ALA A 190 4.05 -14.95 26.84
CA ALA A 190 4.32 -13.65 27.47
C ALA A 190 5.73 -13.50 28.08
N GLY A 191 6.37 -14.59 28.54
CA GLY A 191 7.71 -14.62 29.11
C GLY A 191 8.82 -15.09 28.17
N ALA A 192 8.51 -15.55 26.94
CA ALA A 192 9.52 -16.12 26.04
C ALA A 192 10.42 -15.05 25.42
N LYS A 193 11.67 -15.40 25.10
CA LYS A 193 12.59 -14.51 24.35
C LYS A 193 12.07 -14.34 22.92
N GLN A 194 12.36 -13.18 22.30
CA GLN A 194 11.93 -12.88 20.92
C GLN A 194 12.41 -13.95 19.92
N LEU A 195 13.61 -14.48 20.10
CA LEU A 195 14.14 -15.54 19.26
C LEU A 195 13.23 -16.78 19.26
N ALA A 196 12.77 -17.23 20.43
CA ALA A 196 11.90 -18.41 20.54
C ALA A 196 10.52 -18.17 19.89
N VAL A 197 10.00 -16.93 19.93
CA VAL A 197 8.77 -16.55 19.24
C VAL A 197 8.99 -16.51 17.73
N ALA A 198 10.14 -16.00 17.27
CA ALA A 198 10.49 -15.96 15.86
C ALA A 198 10.62 -17.38 15.27
N ASP A 199 11.28 -18.28 15.98
CA ASP A 199 11.42 -19.70 15.60
C ASP A 199 10.05 -20.39 15.47
N GLU A 200 9.15 -20.16 16.44
CA GLU A 200 7.78 -20.73 16.41
C GLU A 200 6.97 -20.22 15.22
N LEU A 201 7.19 -18.96 14.82
CA LEU A 201 6.52 -18.31 13.68
C LEU A 201 7.22 -18.58 12.34
N GLY A 202 8.35 -19.32 12.33
CA GLY A 202 9.12 -19.62 11.13
C GLY A 202 9.74 -18.40 10.47
N MET A 203 10.17 -17.40 11.25
CA MET A 203 10.76 -16.17 10.74
C MET A 203 12.04 -15.78 11.50
N SER A 204 12.84 -14.85 10.92
CA SER A 204 14.00 -14.31 11.63
C SER A 204 13.58 -13.36 12.77
N GLU A 205 14.44 -13.23 13.80
CA GLU A 205 14.21 -12.27 14.88
C GLU A 205 14.09 -10.82 14.34
N HIS A 206 14.85 -10.50 13.31
CA HIS A 206 14.78 -9.20 12.64
C HIS A 206 13.40 -8.96 11.99
N THR A 207 12.88 -9.96 11.28
CA THR A 207 11.55 -9.91 10.67
C THR A 207 10.46 -9.75 11.72
N LEU A 208 10.55 -10.51 12.83
CA LEU A 208 9.63 -10.39 13.95
C LEU A 208 9.65 -8.97 14.55
N ARG A 209 10.85 -8.39 14.73
CA ARG A 209 11.00 -7.03 15.27
C ARG A 209 10.31 -5.98 14.39
N ASN A 210 10.42 -6.10 13.07
CA ASN A 210 9.76 -5.21 12.13
C ASN A 210 8.23 -5.33 12.23
N HIS A 211 7.70 -6.55 12.27
CA HIS A 211 6.27 -6.76 12.50
C HIS A 211 5.78 -6.20 13.83
N LEU A 212 6.55 -6.39 14.91
CA LEU A 212 6.20 -5.87 16.23
C LEU A 212 6.14 -4.33 16.25
N THR A 213 7.06 -3.66 15.55
CA THR A 213 7.03 -2.20 15.43
C THR A 213 5.74 -1.74 14.77
N THR A 214 5.33 -2.39 13.68
CA THR A 214 4.06 -2.09 12.98
C THR A 214 2.85 -2.39 13.86
N ILE A 215 2.83 -3.54 14.54
CA ILE A 215 1.75 -3.94 15.45
C ILE A 215 1.60 -2.92 16.59
N TYR A 216 2.71 -2.51 17.21
CA TYR A 216 2.70 -1.53 18.30
C TYR A 216 2.13 -0.18 17.83
N SER A 217 2.53 0.27 16.65
CA SER A 217 2.00 1.49 16.04
C SER A 217 0.48 1.39 15.79
N LYS A 218 0.01 0.29 15.19
CA LYS A 218 -1.42 0.08 14.88
C LYS A 218 -2.29 0.02 16.13
N LEU A 219 -1.84 -0.67 17.16
CA LEU A 219 -2.57 -0.81 18.42
C LEU A 219 -2.39 0.37 19.36
N GLY A 220 -1.44 1.29 19.08
CA GLY A 220 -1.14 2.43 19.95
C GLY A 220 -0.46 2.03 21.25
N VAL A 221 0.28 0.92 21.26
CA VAL A 221 1.01 0.40 22.43
C VAL A 221 2.52 0.62 22.27
N ARG A 222 3.24 0.80 23.38
CA ARG A 222 4.67 1.16 23.34
C ARG A 222 5.62 -0.03 23.43
N GLY A 223 5.10 -1.23 23.64
CA GLY A 223 5.93 -2.40 23.80
C GLY A 223 5.19 -3.65 24.21
N ARG A 224 5.97 -4.72 24.46
CA ARG A 224 5.45 -6.07 24.72
C ARG A 224 4.49 -6.14 25.92
N LEU A 225 4.82 -5.44 27.00
CA LEU A 225 3.97 -5.44 28.21
C LEU A 225 2.62 -4.81 27.94
N GLU A 226 2.62 -3.65 27.31
CA GLU A 226 1.38 -2.95 26.93
C GLU A 226 0.58 -3.78 25.92
N LEU A 227 1.22 -4.42 24.95
CA LEU A 227 0.58 -5.35 24.02
C LEU A 227 -0.13 -6.49 24.77
N HIS A 228 0.51 -7.09 25.76
CA HIS A 228 -0.11 -8.15 26.54
C HIS A 228 -1.33 -7.68 27.32
N VAL A 229 -1.22 -6.53 28.00
CA VAL A 229 -2.35 -5.92 28.73
C VAL A 229 -3.50 -5.58 27.77
N TYR A 230 -3.18 -4.90 26.67
CA TYR A 230 -4.17 -4.51 25.64
C TYR A 230 -4.88 -5.75 25.06
N SER A 231 -4.12 -6.77 24.70
CA SER A 231 -4.67 -8.01 24.12
C SER A 231 -5.58 -8.75 25.11
N THR A 232 -5.23 -8.75 26.40
CA THR A 232 -6.05 -9.37 27.45
C THR A 232 -7.36 -8.59 27.66
N GLN A 233 -7.30 -7.26 27.66
CA GLN A 233 -8.48 -6.39 27.81
C GLN A 233 -9.47 -6.51 26.66
N HIS A 234 -8.95 -6.71 25.43
CA HIS A 234 -9.77 -6.77 24.21
C HIS A 234 -9.98 -8.19 23.67
N GLY A 235 -9.61 -9.22 24.43
CA GLY A 235 -9.88 -10.64 24.09
C GLY A 235 -9.09 -11.18 22.88
N LEU A 236 -8.00 -10.52 22.48
CA LEU A 236 -7.18 -10.96 21.35
C LEU A 236 -6.41 -12.27 21.61
N GLY A 237 -6.37 -12.75 22.84
CA GLY A 237 -5.73 -14.01 23.25
C GLY A 237 -6.68 -15.22 23.32
N ALA A 238 -7.97 -15.05 23.12
CA ALA A 238 -8.94 -16.12 23.17
C ALA A 238 -8.94 -16.87 21.82
N ALA A 239 -8.31 -18.03 21.78
CA ALA A 239 -8.43 -18.98 20.68
C ALA A 239 -9.93 -19.27 20.45
N THR A 240 -10.42 -19.07 19.24
CA THR A 240 -11.71 -19.60 18.80
C THR A 240 -11.67 -21.11 18.97
N ARG A 241 -12.27 -21.62 20.04
CA ARG A 241 -12.60 -23.04 20.15
C ARG A 241 -13.55 -23.35 19.00
N SER A 242 -12.99 -23.87 17.89
CA SER A 242 -13.77 -24.54 16.87
C SER A 242 -14.55 -25.67 17.53
N ARG A 243 -15.86 -25.57 17.51
CA ARG A 243 -16.79 -26.66 17.81
C ARG A 243 -16.45 -27.84 16.89
N SER A 244 -15.79 -28.81 17.49
CA SER A 244 -15.83 -30.20 17.02
C SER A 244 -16.38 -31.00 18.17
N GLU A 245 -17.64 -31.35 18.08
CA GLU A 245 -18.25 -32.42 18.85
C GLU A 245 -19.27 -33.14 17.98
N PRO A 246 -19.56 -34.39 18.32
CA PRO A 246 -19.22 -35.58 17.52
C PRO A 246 -20.33 -35.98 16.61
#